data_577ab5c6e1dc8d4e2f580f7d3d48a59d
#
_entry.id   577ab5c6e1dc8d4e2f580f7d3d48a59d
#
_cell.length_a   1.000
_cell.length_b   1.000
_cell.length_c   1.000
_cell.angle_alpha   90.00
_cell.angle_beta   90.00
_cell.angle_gamma   90.00
#
_symmetry.space_group_name_H-M   'P 1'
#
loop_
_entity.id
_entity.type
_entity.pdbx_description
1 polymer ?
#
loop_
_entity_poly.entity_id
_entity_poly.type
_entity_poly.pdbx_seq_one_letter_code
_entity_poly.pdbx_strand_id
1 'polypeptide(L)'
;VRLLTMRRTVFAVPVTQAGAFLAATATSVGATQRRRTHALLVEGGVTTEPERWLASAEKAALAFLAADTTGVFSTKDLAAADPLLATRMVYGSGAQAVEQSVASRLMTLWSSEGVVVRATVAGGWTSSQFRWASAEHWLGRTLDSSPANIRTGSLVVARDYVEHYGPVTIDDLQSWTGWTKTHTRAILTA
;
A
#
# COMPACT_ATOMS: atom_id res chain seq x y z
N VAL A 1 1.77 13.44 -2.97
CA VAL A 1 0.90 12.28 -2.82
C VAL A 1 1.13 11.58 -1.48
N ARG A 2 0.13 10.90 -0.96
CA ARG A 2 0.21 10.10 0.27
C ARG A 2 0.34 8.63 -0.08
N LEU A 3 1.47 8.02 0.27
CA LEU A 3 1.79 6.62 -0.02
C LEU A 3 1.94 5.82 1.27
N LEU A 4 1.47 4.56 1.26
CA LEU A 4 1.76 3.59 2.31
C LEU A 4 3.08 2.90 1.96
N THR A 5 4.18 3.38 2.49
CA THR A 5 5.52 2.92 2.13
C THR A 5 6.28 2.41 3.37
N MET A 6 7.37 3.05 3.74
CA MET A 6 8.28 2.59 4.78
C MET A 6 7.57 2.28 6.10
N ARG A 7 7.90 1.13 6.68
CA ARG A 7 7.38 0.65 7.98
C ARG A 7 5.84 0.63 8.07
N ARG A 8 5.15 0.51 6.93
CA ARG A 8 3.67 0.56 6.84
C ARG A 8 3.07 1.89 7.34
N THR A 9 3.84 2.96 7.24
CA THR A 9 3.42 4.30 7.60
C THR A 9 3.05 5.09 6.34
N VAL A 10 2.15 6.05 6.46
CA VAL A 10 1.76 6.93 5.35
C VAL A 10 2.72 8.10 5.30
N PHE A 11 3.40 8.23 4.17
CA PHE A 11 4.30 9.36 3.88
C PHE A 11 3.66 10.30 2.86
N ALA A 12 3.86 11.59 3.05
CA ALA A 12 3.61 12.61 2.04
C ALA A 12 4.90 12.79 1.23
N VAL A 13 4.84 12.48 -0.06
CA VAL A 13 6.01 12.59 -0.94
C VAL A 13 5.65 13.44 -2.19
N PRO A 14 6.62 14.14 -2.80
CA PRO A 14 6.40 14.79 -4.09
C PRO A 14 5.94 13.77 -5.14
N VAL A 15 5.02 14.17 -6.04
CA VAL A 15 4.52 13.28 -7.09
C VAL A 15 5.64 12.77 -7.98
N THR A 16 6.66 13.60 -8.23
CA THR A 16 7.84 13.26 -9.03
C THR A 16 8.69 12.14 -8.43
N GLN A 17 8.66 11.98 -7.11
CA GLN A 17 9.43 10.96 -6.39
C GLN A 17 8.58 9.73 -5.99
N ALA A 18 7.26 9.80 -6.18
CA ALA A 18 6.33 8.77 -5.72
C ALA A 18 6.69 7.35 -6.21
N GLY A 19 7.07 7.20 -7.48
CA GLY A 19 7.52 5.93 -8.03
C GLY A 19 8.80 5.40 -7.36
N ALA A 20 9.77 6.27 -7.08
CA ALA A 20 11.02 5.90 -6.41
C ALA A 20 10.77 5.40 -4.98
N PHE A 21 9.96 6.12 -4.21
CA PHE A 21 9.59 5.72 -2.84
C PHE A 21 8.85 4.38 -2.83
N LEU A 22 7.94 4.18 -3.78
CA LEU A 22 7.20 2.93 -3.89
C LEU A 22 8.12 1.76 -4.28
N ALA A 23 8.97 1.93 -5.30
CA ALA A 23 9.91 0.90 -5.74
C ALA A 23 10.87 0.50 -4.60
N ALA A 24 11.37 1.46 -3.83
CA ALA A 24 12.26 1.22 -2.69
C ALA A 24 11.64 0.34 -1.60
N THR A 25 10.32 0.24 -1.52
CA THR A 25 9.59 -0.43 -0.42
C THR A 25 8.61 -1.52 -0.86
N ALA A 26 8.28 -1.60 -2.16
CA ALA A 26 7.26 -2.51 -2.69
C ALA A 26 7.53 -3.99 -2.38
N THR A 27 8.79 -4.43 -2.50
CA THR A 27 9.17 -5.83 -2.22
C THR A 27 9.10 -6.18 -0.74
N SER A 28 9.28 -5.24 0.17
CA SER A 28 9.22 -5.48 1.61
C SER A 28 7.81 -5.26 2.16
N VAL A 29 7.22 -4.10 1.89
CA VAL A 29 5.91 -3.72 2.43
C VAL A 29 4.78 -4.38 1.63
N GLY A 30 4.78 -4.27 0.31
CA GLY A 30 3.76 -4.88 -0.56
C GLY A 30 3.68 -6.39 -0.39
N ALA A 31 4.81 -7.10 -0.52
CA ALA A 31 4.85 -8.55 -0.35
C ALA A 31 4.42 -8.98 1.06
N THR A 32 4.76 -8.21 2.10
CA THR A 32 4.31 -8.49 3.46
C THR A 32 2.81 -8.29 3.60
N GLN A 33 2.24 -7.22 3.02
CA GLN A 33 0.81 -6.99 3.03
C GLN A 33 0.05 -8.07 2.26
N ARG A 34 0.58 -8.54 1.13
CA ARG A 34 -0.02 -9.62 0.34
C ARG A 34 -0.07 -10.94 1.13
N ARG A 35 1.06 -11.37 1.70
CA ARG A 35 1.10 -12.55 2.59
C ARG A 35 0.14 -12.42 3.77
N ARG A 36 0.09 -11.25 4.40
CA ARG A 36 -0.85 -10.99 5.49
C ARG A 36 -2.31 -11.06 5.04
N THR A 37 -2.62 -10.59 3.83
CA THR A 37 -3.98 -10.69 3.26
C THR A 37 -4.36 -12.14 3.05
N HIS A 38 -3.48 -12.97 2.48
CA HIS A 38 -3.73 -14.41 2.32
C HIS A 38 -3.98 -15.09 3.68
N ALA A 39 -3.15 -14.81 4.69
CA ALA A 39 -3.33 -15.36 6.02
C ALA A 39 -4.68 -14.95 6.65
N LEU A 40 -5.09 -13.70 6.50
CA LEU A 40 -6.37 -13.20 7.03
C LEU A 40 -7.58 -13.82 6.34
N LEU A 41 -7.50 -14.11 5.03
CA LEU A 41 -8.57 -14.79 4.30
C LEU A 41 -8.79 -16.22 4.83
N VAL A 42 -7.70 -16.91 5.15
CA VAL A 42 -7.76 -18.26 5.75
C VAL A 42 -8.22 -18.20 7.19
N GLU A 43 -7.62 -17.36 8.02
CA GLU A 43 -7.94 -17.18 9.43
C GLU A 43 -9.41 -16.75 9.62
N GLY A 44 -9.91 -15.87 8.75
CA GLY A 44 -11.28 -15.39 8.75
C GLY A 44 -12.30 -16.35 8.13
N GLY A 45 -11.90 -17.56 7.75
CA GLY A 45 -12.78 -18.60 7.22
C GLY A 45 -13.35 -18.29 5.84
N VAL A 46 -12.76 -17.35 5.09
CA VAL A 46 -13.26 -16.96 3.77
C VAL A 46 -12.91 -18.01 2.70
N THR A 47 -11.71 -18.57 2.75
CA THR A 47 -11.24 -19.54 1.76
C THR A 47 -10.05 -20.34 2.27
N THR A 48 -9.87 -21.55 1.70
CA THR A 48 -8.66 -22.37 1.84
C THR A 48 -7.66 -22.15 0.69
N GLU A 49 -8.06 -21.42 -0.38
CA GLU A 49 -7.25 -21.10 -1.55
C GLU A 49 -7.08 -19.56 -1.68
N PRO A 50 -6.33 -18.91 -0.77
CA PRO A 50 -6.34 -17.45 -0.64
C PRO A 50 -5.80 -16.73 -1.87
N GLU A 51 -4.84 -17.30 -2.59
CA GLU A 51 -4.26 -16.70 -3.80
C GLU A 51 -5.28 -16.60 -4.92
N ARG A 52 -5.95 -17.71 -5.23
CA ARG A 52 -6.98 -17.77 -6.27
C ARG A 52 -8.18 -16.90 -5.92
N TRP A 53 -8.60 -16.94 -4.66
CA TRP A 53 -9.73 -16.18 -4.18
C TRP A 53 -9.44 -14.66 -4.25
N LEU A 54 -8.27 -14.24 -3.77
CA LEU A 54 -7.85 -12.83 -3.81
C LEU A 54 -7.75 -12.33 -5.25
N ALA A 55 -7.21 -13.13 -6.17
CA ALA A 55 -7.14 -12.75 -7.59
C ALA A 55 -8.54 -12.48 -8.19
N SER A 56 -9.56 -13.24 -7.77
CA SER A 56 -10.94 -12.99 -8.20
C SER A 56 -11.49 -11.68 -7.62
N ALA A 57 -11.23 -11.39 -6.34
CA ALA A 57 -11.63 -10.14 -5.71
C ALA A 57 -10.88 -8.94 -6.32
N GLU A 58 -9.59 -9.08 -6.63
CA GLU A 58 -8.82 -8.05 -7.33
C GLU A 58 -9.37 -7.79 -8.73
N LYS A 59 -9.76 -8.82 -9.47
CA LYS A 59 -10.39 -8.66 -10.78
C LYS A 59 -11.69 -7.86 -10.68
N ALA A 60 -12.54 -8.15 -9.70
CA ALA A 60 -13.79 -7.41 -9.47
C ALA A 60 -13.50 -5.94 -9.11
N ALA A 61 -12.51 -5.70 -8.26
CA ALA A 61 -12.11 -4.35 -7.88
C ALA A 61 -11.49 -3.55 -9.05
N LEU A 62 -10.70 -4.19 -9.91
CA LEU A 62 -10.19 -3.55 -11.15
C LEU A 62 -11.32 -3.19 -12.11
N ALA A 63 -12.34 -4.04 -12.24
CA ALA A 63 -13.53 -3.72 -13.04
C ALA A 63 -14.28 -2.50 -12.48
N PHE A 64 -14.39 -2.39 -11.15
CA PHE A 64 -14.95 -1.20 -10.51
C PHE A 64 -14.11 0.04 -10.83
N LEU A 65 -12.78 0.00 -10.70
CA LEU A 65 -11.91 1.14 -11.01
C LEU A 65 -12.01 1.57 -12.48
N ALA A 66 -12.15 0.62 -13.39
CA ALA A 66 -12.29 0.91 -14.81
C ALA A 66 -13.63 1.56 -15.17
N ALA A 67 -14.68 1.28 -14.39
CA ALA A 67 -16.01 1.86 -14.57
C ALA A 67 -16.21 3.18 -13.80
N ASP A 68 -15.36 3.48 -12.82
CA ASP A 68 -15.50 4.69 -11.99
C ASP A 68 -15.09 5.95 -12.76
N THR A 69 -16.09 6.77 -13.07
CA THR A 69 -15.92 8.05 -13.74
C THR A 69 -15.71 9.22 -12.78
N THR A 70 -15.89 9.01 -11.47
CA THR A 70 -15.76 10.06 -10.45
C THR A 70 -14.32 10.34 -10.07
N GLY A 71 -13.44 9.34 -10.30
CA GLY A 71 -12.02 9.38 -9.99
C GLY A 71 -11.68 9.28 -8.50
N VAL A 72 -12.70 9.31 -7.62
CA VAL A 72 -12.53 9.14 -6.17
C VAL A 72 -13.69 8.34 -5.58
N PHE A 73 -13.39 7.36 -4.73
CA PHE A 73 -14.38 6.46 -4.14
C PHE A 73 -14.09 6.19 -2.66
N SER A 74 -15.09 5.73 -1.95
CA SER A 74 -14.94 5.21 -0.58
C SER A 74 -14.75 3.70 -0.58
N THR A 75 -14.23 3.16 0.50
CA THR A 75 -14.18 1.69 0.70
C THR A 75 -15.59 1.07 0.67
N LYS A 76 -16.62 1.83 1.06
CA LYS A 76 -18.01 1.38 1.00
C LYS A 76 -18.51 1.26 -0.45
N ASP A 77 -18.17 2.22 -1.31
CA ASP A 77 -18.52 2.17 -2.73
C ASP A 77 -17.89 0.94 -3.40
N LEU A 78 -16.61 0.68 -3.11
CA LEU A 78 -15.93 -0.52 -3.59
C LEU A 78 -16.57 -1.81 -3.08
N ALA A 79 -16.92 -1.87 -1.79
CA ALA A 79 -17.58 -3.04 -1.20
C ALA A 79 -18.96 -3.30 -1.80
N ALA A 80 -19.68 -2.24 -2.21
CA ALA A 80 -20.99 -2.37 -2.82
C ALA A 80 -20.95 -2.85 -4.28
N ALA A 81 -19.80 -2.81 -4.93
CA ALA A 81 -19.66 -3.14 -6.34
C ALA A 81 -19.69 -4.66 -6.63
N ASP A 82 -19.28 -5.50 -5.68
CA ASP A 82 -19.21 -6.94 -5.86
C ASP A 82 -19.32 -7.70 -4.52
N PRO A 83 -20.06 -8.82 -4.45
CA PRO A 83 -20.17 -9.64 -3.24
C PRO A 83 -18.82 -10.12 -2.66
N LEU A 84 -17.83 -10.41 -3.50
CA LEU A 84 -16.49 -10.77 -3.04
C LEU A 84 -15.85 -9.64 -2.24
N LEU A 85 -16.04 -8.39 -2.67
CA LEU A 85 -15.51 -7.21 -2.01
C LEU A 85 -16.25 -6.86 -0.71
N ALA A 86 -17.55 -7.18 -0.64
CA ALA A 86 -18.36 -7.04 0.56
C ALA A 86 -18.08 -8.12 1.61
N THR A 87 -17.46 -9.24 1.23
CA THR A 87 -17.18 -10.37 2.12
C THR A 87 -16.47 -9.88 3.39
N ARG A 88 -16.94 -10.36 4.55
CA ARG A 88 -16.41 -10.02 5.87
C ARG A 88 -15.42 -11.08 6.34
N MET A 89 -14.32 -10.64 6.89
CA MET A 89 -13.33 -11.48 7.57
C MET A 89 -13.38 -11.16 9.05
N VAL A 90 -13.44 -12.19 9.88
CA VAL A 90 -13.31 -12.04 11.35
C VAL A 90 -12.05 -12.77 11.77
N TYR A 91 -11.11 -12.07 12.39
CA TYR A 91 -9.84 -12.61 12.81
C TYR A 91 -9.42 -12.06 14.17
N GLY A 92 -8.49 -12.75 14.84
CA GLY A 92 -8.19 -12.52 16.25
C GLY A 92 -9.17 -13.25 17.16
N SER A 93 -9.07 -13.06 18.45
CA SER A 93 -9.89 -13.78 19.45
C SER A 93 -10.34 -12.89 20.60
N GLY A 94 -11.48 -13.22 21.18
CA GLY A 94 -12.05 -12.53 22.36
C GLY A 94 -12.26 -11.04 22.09
N ALA A 95 -11.87 -10.21 23.05
CA ALA A 95 -12.03 -8.75 22.96
C ALA A 95 -11.15 -8.08 21.87
N GLN A 96 -10.22 -8.81 21.28
CA GLN A 96 -9.35 -8.34 20.20
C GLN A 96 -9.80 -8.82 18.82
N ALA A 97 -10.96 -9.48 18.71
CA ALA A 97 -11.52 -9.86 17.43
C ALA A 97 -11.81 -8.62 16.57
N VAL A 98 -11.35 -8.65 15.34
CA VAL A 98 -11.55 -7.57 14.37
C VAL A 98 -12.39 -8.10 13.23
N GLU A 99 -13.43 -7.36 12.89
CA GLU A 99 -14.23 -7.59 11.69
C GLU A 99 -13.88 -6.56 10.62
N GLN A 100 -13.49 -7.02 9.44
CA GLN A 100 -13.08 -6.16 8.33
C GLN A 100 -13.62 -6.70 7.00
N SER A 101 -14.06 -5.82 6.10
CA SER A 101 -14.40 -6.22 4.73
C SER A 101 -13.13 -6.48 3.89
N VAL A 102 -13.27 -7.36 2.89
CA VAL A 102 -12.22 -7.58 1.89
C VAL A 102 -11.87 -6.27 1.17
N ALA A 103 -12.85 -5.46 0.80
CA ALA A 103 -12.61 -4.14 0.20
C ALA A 103 -11.67 -3.27 1.06
N SER A 104 -11.89 -3.23 2.38
CA SER A 104 -11.03 -2.46 3.30
C SER A 104 -9.60 -3.02 3.36
N ARG A 105 -9.47 -4.34 3.35
CA ARG A 105 -8.16 -5.01 3.34
C ARG A 105 -7.43 -4.79 2.03
N LEU A 106 -8.18 -4.88 0.91
CA LEU A 106 -7.64 -4.65 -0.43
C LEU A 106 -7.10 -3.23 -0.60
N MET A 107 -7.76 -2.21 -0.05
CA MET A 107 -7.25 -0.84 -0.07
C MET A 107 -5.89 -0.71 0.64
N THR A 108 -5.70 -1.42 1.75
CA THR A 108 -4.39 -1.46 2.43
C THR A 108 -3.32 -2.13 1.58
N LEU A 109 -3.65 -3.27 0.97
CA LEU A 109 -2.75 -4.00 0.08
C LEU A 109 -2.38 -3.15 -1.14
N TRP A 110 -3.36 -2.69 -1.88
CA TRP A 110 -3.16 -1.93 -3.11
C TRP A 110 -2.51 -0.56 -2.89
N SER A 111 -2.74 0.06 -1.73
CA SER A 111 -2.00 1.29 -1.36
C SER A 111 -0.51 1.02 -1.14
N SER A 112 -0.14 -0.18 -0.67
CA SER A 112 1.26 -0.58 -0.51
C SER A 112 1.92 -1.03 -1.81
N GLU A 113 1.12 -1.39 -2.80
CA GLU A 113 1.57 -1.79 -4.14
C GLU A 113 1.49 -0.66 -5.17
N GLY A 114 0.91 0.48 -4.79
CA GLY A 114 0.81 1.66 -5.66
C GLY A 114 -0.32 1.60 -6.68
N VAL A 115 -1.25 0.66 -6.55
CA VAL A 115 -2.45 0.57 -7.41
C VAL A 115 -3.45 1.68 -7.08
N VAL A 116 -3.61 1.98 -5.79
CA VAL A 116 -4.47 3.08 -5.31
C VAL A 116 -3.69 4.01 -4.39
N VAL A 117 -4.16 5.24 -4.31
CA VAL A 117 -3.62 6.27 -3.40
C VAL A 117 -4.74 6.86 -2.54
N ARG A 118 -4.37 7.39 -1.38
CA ARG A 118 -5.29 8.20 -0.58
C ARG A 118 -5.44 9.57 -1.26
N ALA A 119 -6.62 9.85 -1.78
CA ALA A 119 -6.96 11.08 -2.47
C ALA A 119 -7.37 12.18 -1.47
N THR A 120 -8.65 12.44 -1.35
CA THR A 120 -9.21 13.47 -0.46
C THR A 120 -9.64 12.89 0.89
N VAL A 121 -9.87 13.75 1.85
CA VAL A 121 -10.47 13.40 3.14
C VAL A 121 -11.97 13.71 3.06
N ALA A 122 -12.82 12.82 3.52
CA ALA A 122 -14.24 13.10 3.66
C ALA A 122 -14.49 13.80 4.99
N GLY A 123 -14.95 15.05 4.93
CA GLY A 123 -15.17 15.88 6.12
C GLY A 123 -14.00 16.83 6.43
N GLY A 124 -13.87 17.23 7.69
CA GLY A 124 -12.81 18.15 8.13
C GLY A 124 -11.42 17.51 8.15
N TRP A 125 -10.40 18.33 8.32
CA TRP A 125 -9.00 17.89 8.28
C TRP A 125 -8.62 16.87 9.36
N THR A 126 -9.38 16.76 10.44
CA THR A 126 -9.22 15.76 11.51
C THR A 126 -9.91 14.43 11.20
N SER A 127 -10.65 14.33 10.08
CA SER A 127 -11.37 13.12 9.73
C SER A 127 -10.41 11.99 9.35
N SER A 128 -10.65 10.79 9.88
CA SER A 128 -9.99 9.56 9.48
C SER A 128 -10.60 8.87 8.26
N GLN A 129 -11.70 9.43 7.72
CA GLN A 129 -12.37 8.89 6.54
C GLN A 129 -11.69 9.37 5.27
N PHE A 130 -11.01 8.47 4.59
CA PHE A 130 -10.32 8.79 3.34
C PHE A 130 -11.13 8.34 2.14
N ARG A 131 -11.05 9.14 1.06
CA ARG A 131 -11.39 8.72 -0.29
C ARG A 131 -10.14 8.14 -0.94
N TRP A 132 -10.38 7.20 -1.83
CA TRP A 132 -9.36 6.52 -2.61
C TRP A 132 -9.47 6.92 -4.06
N ALA A 133 -8.39 6.81 -4.79
CA ALA A 133 -8.36 6.94 -6.23
C ALA A 133 -7.40 5.91 -6.82
N SER A 134 -7.61 5.49 -8.07
CA SER A 134 -6.57 4.82 -8.84
C SER A 134 -5.33 5.71 -8.88
N ALA A 135 -4.16 5.15 -8.65
CA ALA A 135 -2.92 5.92 -8.69
C ALA A 135 -2.69 6.56 -10.07
N GLU A 136 -2.97 5.82 -11.13
CA GLU A 136 -2.83 6.30 -12.50
C GLU A 136 -3.76 7.49 -12.78
N HIS A 137 -5.05 7.36 -12.44
CA HIS A 137 -6.02 8.44 -12.63
C HIS A 137 -5.66 9.69 -11.82
N TRP A 138 -5.31 9.51 -10.53
CA TRP A 138 -5.05 10.63 -9.61
C TRP A 138 -3.74 11.38 -9.89
N LEU A 139 -2.72 10.68 -10.35
CA LEU A 139 -1.38 11.24 -10.58
C LEU A 139 -1.11 11.54 -12.05
N GLY A 140 -1.99 11.11 -12.96
CA GLY A 140 -1.77 11.18 -14.40
C GLY A 140 -0.61 10.31 -14.89
N ARG A 141 -0.19 9.33 -14.08
CA ARG A 141 0.90 8.39 -14.39
C ARG A 141 0.78 7.11 -13.58
N THR A 142 1.27 6.02 -14.12
CA THR A 142 1.49 4.78 -13.40
C THR A 142 2.64 4.94 -12.41
N LEU A 143 2.53 4.33 -11.22
CA LEU A 143 3.63 4.24 -10.28
C LEU A 143 4.38 2.93 -10.53
N ASP A 144 5.59 3.04 -11.05
CA ASP A 144 6.42 1.87 -11.34
C ASP A 144 7.16 1.42 -10.08
N SER A 145 6.75 0.28 -9.55
CA SER A 145 7.36 -0.41 -8.40
C SER A 145 8.10 -1.69 -8.81
N SER A 146 8.46 -1.81 -10.09
CA SER A 146 9.13 -3.00 -10.60
C SER A 146 10.46 -3.28 -9.88
N PRO A 147 10.88 -4.55 -9.81
CA PRO A 147 12.18 -4.93 -9.23
C PRO A 147 13.37 -4.23 -9.89
N ALA A 148 13.27 -3.89 -11.17
CA ALA A 148 14.32 -3.17 -11.89
C ALA A 148 14.60 -1.76 -11.30
N ASN A 149 13.58 -1.15 -10.70
CA ASN A 149 13.67 0.20 -10.14
C ASN A 149 14.01 0.24 -8.64
N ILE A 150 14.13 -0.91 -7.96
CA ILE A 150 14.40 -0.96 -6.51
C ILE A 150 15.69 -0.22 -6.16
N ARG A 151 16.78 -0.50 -6.87
CA ARG A 151 18.08 0.14 -6.58
C ARG A 151 18.00 1.65 -6.79
N THR A 152 17.48 2.09 -7.94
CA THR A 152 17.33 3.51 -8.28
C THR A 152 16.42 4.22 -7.28
N GLY A 153 15.28 3.64 -6.95
CA GLY A 153 14.35 4.16 -5.95
C GLY A 153 14.99 4.25 -4.56
N SER A 154 15.76 3.22 -4.16
CA SER A 154 16.46 3.22 -2.88
C SER A 154 17.54 4.31 -2.80
N LEU A 155 18.25 4.60 -3.89
CA LEU A 155 19.22 5.70 -3.94
C LEU A 155 18.54 7.06 -3.77
N VAL A 156 17.39 7.29 -4.40
CA VAL A 156 16.60 8.52 -4.21
C VAL A 156 16.18 8.67 -2.75
N VAL A 157 15.59 7.61 -2.16
CA VAL A 157 15.14 7.62 -0.77
C VAL A 157 16.30 7.85 0.21
N ALA A 158 17.44 7.20 0.00
CA ALA A 158 18.62 7.37 0.85
C ALA A 158 19.19 8.79 0.76
N ARG A 159 19.28 9.34 -0.45
CA ARG A 159 19.73 10.72 -0.67
C ARG A 159 18.83 11.71 0.07
N ASP A 160 17.52 11.64 -0.15
CA ASP A 160 16.55 12.50 0.51
C ASP A 160 16.69 12.43 2.04
N TYR A 161 16.86 11.22 2.57
CA TYR A 161 17.04 11.04 4.01
C TYR A 161 18.34 11.71 4.54
N VAL A 162 19.47 11.49 3.85
CA VAL A 162 20.76 12.06 4.24
C VAL A 162 20.76 13.59 4.10
N GLU A 163 20.18 14.12 3.05
CA GLU A 163 20.08 15.58 2.82
C GLU A 163 19.27 16.30 3.90
N HIS A 164 18.22 15.66 4.45
CA HIS A 164 17.33 16.28 5.41
C HIS A 164 17.70 16.00 6.88
N TYR A 165 18.33 14.85 7.16
CA TYR A 165 18.59 14.36 8.52
C TYR A 165 20.06 14.05 8.80
N GLY A 166 20.95 14.27 7.83
CA GLY A 166 22.38 13.97 8.02
C GLY A 166 23.11 14.86 9.04
N PRO A 167 24.20 14.39 9.62
CA PRO A 167 24.85 13.09 9.35
C PRO A 167 24.07 11.91 9.94
N VAL A 168 24.05 10.77 9.22
CA VAL A 168 23.27 9.58 9.60
C VAL A 168 24.15 8.31 9.59
N THR A 169 23.77 7.33 10.40
CA THR A 169 24.37 6.00 10.40
C THR A 169 23.60 5.02 9.51
N ILE A 170 24.20 3.87 9.22
CA ILE A 170 23.50 2.75 8.56
C ILE A 170 22.27 2.33 9.36
N ASP A 171 22.38 2.31 10.69
CA ASP A 171 21.30 1.84 11.56
C ASP A 171 20.13 2.85 11.58
N ASP A 172 20.41 4.17 11.46
CA ASP A 172 19.37 5.19 11.33
C ASP A 172 18.55 4.99 10.05
N LEU A 173 19.22 4.90 8.89
CA LEU A 173 18.54 4.71 7.60
C LEU A 173 17.81 3.39 7.55
N GLN A 174 18.40 2.30 8.07
CA GLN A 174 17.76 1.00 8.18
C GLN A 174 16.48 1.07 9.05
N SER A 175 16.58 1.70 10.22
CA SER A 175 15.45 1.86 11.13
C SER A 175 14.32 2.65 10.49
N TRP A 176 14.64 3.69 9.74
CA TRP A 176 13.65 4.55 9.09
C TRP A 176 12.97 3.87 7.89
N THR A 177 13.75 3.22 7.03
CA THR A 177 13.23 2.58 5.81
C THR A 177 12.60 1.21 6.06
N GLY A 178 13.07 0.48 7.07
CA GLY A 178 12.74 -0.93 7.29
C GLY A 178 13.48 -1.88 6.33
N TRP A 179 14.52 -1.42 5.65
CA TRP A 179 15.35 -2.27 4.78
C TRP A 179 16.19 -3.26 5.58
N THR A 180 16.74 -4.28 4.91
CA THR A 180 17.76 -5.13 5.50
C THR A 180 19.08 -4.36 5.65
N LYS A 181 19.88 -4.70 6.65
CA LYS A 181 21.21 -4.05 6.88
C LYS A 181 22.12 -4.19 5.65
N THR A 182 22.07 -5.33 4.98
CA THR A 182 22.82 -5.58 3.75
C THR A 182 22.41 -4.62 2.63
N HIS A 183 21.10 -4.45 2.40
CA HIS A 183 20.59 -3.53 1.39
C HIS A 183 20.95 -2.08 1.72
N THR A 184 20.74 -1.66 2.97
CA THR A 184 21.08 -0.30 3.43
C THR A 184 22.54 0.03 3.21
N ARG A 185 23.45 -0.91 3.57
CA ARG A 185 24.89 -0.74 3.36
C ARG A 185 25.22 -0.62 1.86
N ALA A 186 24.65 -1.50 1.02
CA ALA A 186 24.89 -1.47 -0.42
C ALA A 186 24.42 -0.15 -1.09
N ILE A 187 23.38 0.47 -0.55
CA ILE A 187 22.87 1.74 -1.07
C ILE A 187 23.74 2.91 -0.61
N LEU A 188 24.20 2.94 0.66
CA LEU A 188 25.03 4.03 1.18
C LEU A 188 26.48 4.02 0.63
N THR A 189 26.91 2.90 0.05
CA THR A 189 28.27 2.79 -0.56
C THR A 189 28.24 2.92 -2.09
N ALA A 190 27.09 3.20 -2.67
CA ALA A 190 26.91 3.34 -4.12
C ALA A 190 26.98 4.79 -4.57
#